data_ff56260eb15b69afa1d086dc0ee6265e
#
_entry.id   ff56260eb15b69afa1d086dc0ee6265e
#
_cell.length_a   1.000
_cell.length_b   1.000
_cell.length_c   1.000
_cell.angle_alpha   90.00
_cell.angle_beta   90.00
_cell.angle_gamma   90.00
#
_symmetry.space_group_name_H-M   'P 1'
#
loop_
_entity.id
_entity.type
_entity.pdbx_description
1 polymer ?
#
loop_
_entity_poly.entity_id
_entity_poly.type
_entity_poly.pdbx_seq_one_letter_code
_entity_poly.pdbx_strand_id
1 'polypeptide(L)'
;VILEDGTIGVGAVPRGASTGIFEALELRDNDKSRFGGKGVLKAVENINTVIQNILVGKDASDIYGIDRAMIKEDGTKDKSKLGANAILAVSIACARAAANALQIPLYRFLGGASSNVLPVPMMNILNGGAHASNTVDVQEFMIMPVGAKDFHEGLRWCTEVFHSLASILKGKGLATSVGDEGGFAPNLASDEEAIELILEAIQASGFQPGTDFVLAMDAASREWKGDGCYILPKSGKKFTSKELIAHWKDLCEKYPIYSIEDALDEEDWEGWKLLTDRLGKKVQLVGDDLFVTNTQRL
;
A
#
# COMPACT_ATOMS: atom_id res chain seq x y z
N VAL A 1 10.78 -2.78 -23.37
CA VAL A 1 11.96 -2.07 -23.88
C VAL A 1 12.96 -3.10 -24.40
N ILE A 2 13.57 -2.79 -25.54
CA ILE A 2 14.62 -3.60 -26.17
C ILE A 2 15.82 -2.69 -26.38
N LEU A 3 17.00 -3.10 -25.89
CA LEU A 3 18.27 -2.38 -26.08
C LEU A 3 18.93 -2.76 -27.41
N GLU A 4 19.97 -2.00 -27.84
CA GLU A 4 20.70 -2.26 -29.10
C GLU A 4 21.32 -3.66 -29.16
N ASP A 5 21.76 -4.20 -28.02
CA ASP A 5 22.33 -5.55 -27.91
C ASP A 5 21.27 -6.67 -27.87
N GLY A 6 19.98 -6.32 -28.01
CA GLY A 6 18.86 -7.24 -27.92
C GLY A 6 18.38 -7.56 -26.49
N THR A 7 18.98 -6.98 -25.45
CA THR A 7 18.54 -7.16 -24.06
C THR A 7 17.13 -6.60 -23.86
N ILE A 8 16.29 -7.35 -23.18
CA ILE A 8 14.87 -7.01 -22.96
C ILE A 8 14.61 -6.69 -21.49
N GLY A 9 13.85 -5.62 -21.25
CA GLY A 9 13.22 -5.30 -19.97
C GLY A 9 11.70 -5.21 -20.13
N VAL A 10 10.97 -5.81 -19.18
CA VAL A 10 9.50 -5.81 -19.16
C VAL A 10 9.00 -5.05 -17.95
N GLY A 11 8.10 -4.08 -18.17
CA GLY A 11 7.37 -3.36 -17.12
C GLY A 11 5.89 -3.70 -17.14
N ALA A 12 5.32 -3.99 -15.98
CA ALA A 12 3.88 -4.19 -15.80
C ALA A 12 3.40 -3.28 -14.66
N VAL A 13 2.29 -2.60 -14.90
CA VAL A 13 1.68 -1.69 -13.93
C VAL A 13 0.26 -2.15 -13.66
N PRO A 14 0.03 -2.90 -12.58
CA PRO A 14 -1.31 -3.23 -12.13
C PRO A 14 -2.01 -2.00 -11.56
N ARG A 15 -3.34 -2.03 -11.48
CA ARG A 15 -4.13 -1.00 -10.82
C ARG A 15 -3.98 -1.11 -9.30
N GLY A 16 -3.89 0.03 -8.61
CA GLY A 16 -4.10 0.12 -7.16
C GLY A 16 -5.56 -0.13 -6.79
N ALA A 17 -5.81 -0.67 -5.60
CA ALA A 17 -7.16 -0.96 -5.10
C ALA A 17 -7.88 0.33 -4.66
N SER A 18 -7.21 1.19 -3.93
CA SER A 18 -7.63 2.54 -3.54
C SER A 18 -6.67 3.58 -4.11
N THR A 19 -7.08 4.85 -4.16
CA THR A 19 -6.26 5.94 -4.70
C THR A 19 -6.53 7.24 -3.94
N GLY A 20 -5.48 7.95 -3.52
CA GLY A 20 -5.57 9.30 -2.96
C GLY A 20 -5.99 10.34 -4.01
N ILE A 21 -6.59 11.46 -3.59
CA ILE A 21 -7.06 12.50 -4.54
C ILE A 21 -5.93 13.24 -5.25
N PHE A 22 -4.72 13.21 -4.71
CA PHE A 22 -3.55 13.86 -5.29
C PHE A 22 -2.63 12.91 -6.06
N GLU A 23 -3.08 11.67 -6.25
CA GLU A 23 -2.33 10.65 -6.98
C GLU A 23 -2.25 10.99 -8.47
N ALA A 24 -1.18 10.52 -9.12
CA ALA A 24 -1.03 10.67 -10.55
C ALA A 24 -2.09 9.85 -11.31
N LEU A 25 -2.63 10.42 -12.39
CA LEU A 25 -3.76 9.87 -13.12
C LEU A 25 -3.42 8.56 -13.83
N GLU A 26 -4.12 7.48 -13.49
CA GLU A 26 -4.16 6.27 -14.29
C GLU A 26 -5.05 6.49 -15.52
N LEU A 27 -4.43 6.56 -16.71
CA LEU A 27 -5.16 6.86 -17.94
C LEU A 27 -5.99 5.66 -18.40
N ARG A 28 -7.31 5.85 -18.49
CA ARG A 28 -8.29 4.89 -18.95
C ARG A 28 -8.97 5.35 -20.23
N ASP A 29 -9.44 4.38 -21.04
CA ASP A 29 -10.08 4.67 -22.33
C ASP A 29 -11.46 5.33 -22.19
N ASN A 30 -12.18 5.03 -21.09
CA ASN A 30 -13.55 5.42 -20.83
C ASN A 30 -14.56 4.91 -21.89
N ASP A 31 -14.19 3.92 -22.69
CA ASP A 31 -15.05 3.23 -23.63
C ASP A 31 -15.81 2.11 -22.92
N LYS A 32 -17.06 2.35 -22.59
CA LYS A 32 -17.91 1.39 -21.86
C LYS A 32 -18.13 0.08 -22.59
N SER A 33 -17.92 0.01 -23.91
CA SER A 33 -18.04 -1.20 -24.71
C SER A 33 -16.89 -2.20 -24.46
N ARG A 34 -15.79 -1.72 -23.88
CA ARG A 34 -14.60 -2.52 -23.55
C ARG A 34 -14.25 -2.40 -22.08
N PHE A 35 -14.18 -3.56 -21.39
CA PHE A 35 -13.83 -3.64 -19.95
C PHE A 35 -14.62 -2.65 -19.06
N GLY A 36 -15.88 -2.32 -19.43
CA GLY A 36 -16.69 -1.36 -18.69
C GLY A 36 -16.10 0.06 -18.63
N GLY A 37 -15.29 0.46 -19.61
CA GLY A 37 -14.59 1.74 -19.65
C GLY A 37 -13.17 1.72 -19.08
N LYS A 38 -12.72 0.60 -18.48
CA LYS A 38 -11.44 0.47 -17.81
C LYS A 38 -10.30 0.00 -18.74
N GLY A 39 -10.49 -0.01 -20.06
CA GLY A 39 -9.43 -0.28 -21.03
C GLY A 39 -8.28 0.72 -20.97
N VAL A 40 -7.11 0.37 -21.51
CA VAL A 40 -5.87 1.16 -21.44
C VAL A 40 -5.21 1.35 -22.82
N LEU A 41 -5.98 1.29 -23.91
CA LEU A 41 -5.43 1.45 -25.26
C LEU A 41 -4.79 2.82 -25.48
N LYS A 42 -5.34 3.88 -24.90
CA LYS A 42 -4.75 5.24 -24.96
C LYS A 42 -3.36 5.28 -24.32
N ALA A 43 -3.20 4.63 -23.15
CA ALA A 43 -1.90 4.52 -22.50
C ALA A 43 -0.90 3.70 -23.35
N VAL A 44 -1.35 2.60 -23.95
CA VAL A 44 -0.54 1.77 -24.87
C VAL A 44 -0.15 2.57 -26.12
N GLU A 45 -1.05 3.33 -26.71
CA GLU A 45 -0.76 4.22 -27.84
C GLU A 45 0.30 5.27 -27.47
N ASN A 46 0.16 5.91 -26.31
CA ASN A 46 1.17 6.86 -25.83
C ASN A 46 2.55 6.23 -25.66
N ILE A 47 2.63 4.98 -25.19
CA ILE A 47 3.89 4.24 -25.09
C ILE A 47 4.50 4.02 -26.48
N ASN A 48 3.71 3.52 -27.43
CA ASN A 48 4.16 3.11 -28.75
C ASN A 48 4.41 4.28 -29.73
N THR A 49 4.02 5.48 -29.38
CA THR A 49 4.17 6.69 -30.19
C THR A 49 4.99 7.75 -29.49
N VAL A 50 4.37 8.52 -28.60
CA VAL A 50 5.01 9.69 -27.97
C VAL A 50 6.21 9.30 -27.13
N ILE A 51 6.04 8.32 -26.19
CA ILE A 51 7.11 7.90 -25.28
C ILE A 51 8.25 7.23 -26.07
N GLN A 52 7.92 6.34 -27.00
CA GLN A 52 8.92 5.72 -27.86
C GLN A 52 9.77 6.77 -28.59
N ASN A 53 9.13 7.78 -29.21
CA ASN A 53 9.85 8.78 -30.00
C ASN A 53 10.82 9.64 -29.17
N ILE A 54 10.52 9.91 -27.90
CA ILE A 54 11.39 10.71 -27.04
C ILE A 54 12.49 9.89 -26.36
N LEU A 55 12.35 8.55 -26.30
CA LEU A 55 13.29 7.68 -25.57
C LEU A 55 14.21 6.87 -26.46
N VAL A 56 13.86 6.59 -27.72
CA VAL A 56 14.74 5.86 -28.64
C VAL A 56 16.09 6.55 -28.73
N GLY A 57 17.18 5.79 -28.59
CA GLY A 57 18.56 6.26 -28.59
C GLY A 57 19.05 6.85 -27.26
N LYS A 58 18.24 6.83 -26.21
CA LYS A 58 18.69 7.22 -24.86
C LYS A 58 19.25 6.02 -24.10
N ASP A 59 20.15 6.32 -23.17
CA ASP A 59 20.71 5.33 -22.26
C ASP A 59 19.67 4.89 -21.23
N ALA A 60 19.30 3.63 -21.26
CA ALA A 60 18.35 3.06 -20.31
C ALA A 60 18.87 2.99 -18.86
N SER A 61 20.18 3.11 -18.65
CA SER A 61 20.77 3.17 -17.30
C SER A 61 20.63 4.53 -16.64
N ASP A 62 20.39 5.60 -17.42
CA ASP A 62 20.04 6.94 -16.90
C ASP A 62 18.55 7.00 -16.56
N ILE A 63 18.13 6.27 -15.51
CA ILE A 63 16.72 6.20 -15.07
C ILE A 63 16.14 7.57 -14.76
N TYR A 64 16.93 8.48 -14.18
CA TYR A 64 16.49 9.85 -13.92
C TYR A 64 16.27 10.66 -15.19
N GLY A 65 17.15 10.51 -16.21
CA GLY A 65 17.00 11.16 -17.50
C GLY A 65 15.81 10.63 -18.29
N ILE A 66 15.57 9.32 -18.23
CA ILE A 66 14.37 8.66 -18.80
C ILE A 66 13.09 9.23 -18.18
N ASP A 67 12.99 9.21 -16.85
CA ASP A 67 11.80 9.67 -16.15
C ASP A 67 11.53 11.17 -16.37
N ARG A 68 12.57 12.00 -16.30
CA ARG A 68 12.46 13.44 -16.58
C ARG A 68 12.00 13.73 -18.01
N ALA A 69 12.45 12.94 -18.99
CA ALA A 69 12.04 13.12 -20.39
C ALA A 69 10.54 12.85 -20.54
N MET A 70 10.02 11.78 -19.93
CA MET A 70 8.60 11.45 -19.96
C MET A 70 7.74 12.47 -19.20
N ILE A 71 8.15 12.87 -18.00
CA ILE A 71 7.45 13.86 -17.17
C ILE A 71 7.42 15.22 -17.89
N LYS A 72 8.51 15.63 -18.51
CA LYS A 72 8.58 16.88 -19.30
C LYS A 72 7.67 16.85 -20.51
N GLU A 73 7.58 15.72 -21.21
CA GLU A 73 6.69 15.56 -22.35
C GLU A 73 5.23 15.54 -21.95
N ASP A 74 4.90 14.93 -20.80
CA ASP A 74 3.56 14.99 -20.22
C ASP A 74 3.17 16.44 -19.91
N GLY A 75 3.98 17.15 -19.15
CA GLY A 75 3.83 18.56 -18.81
C GLY A 75 2.66 18.89 -17.89
N THR A 76 1.90 17.89 -17.43
CA THR A 76 0.80 18.07 -16.46
C THR A 76 1.26 17.74 -15.04
N LYS A 77 0.56 18.26 -14.02
CA LYS A 77 0.90 17.98 -12.63
C LYS A 77 0.62 16.54 -12.23
N ASP A 78 -0.47 15.99 -12.75
CA ASP A 78 -1.03 14.68 -12.42
C ASP A 78 -0.73 13.60 -13.48
N LYS A 79 0.14 13.90 -14.47
CA LYS A 79 0.49 13.00 -15.57
C LYS A 79 -0.70 12.59 -16.44
N SER A 80 -1.70 13.46 -16.54
CA SER A 80 -2.96 13.17 -17.26
C SER A 80 -2.85 13.13 -18.78
N LYS A 81 -1.78 13.70 -19.39
CA LYS A 81 -1.59 13.69 -20.84
C LYS A 81 -1.13 12.31 -21.33
N LEU A 82 -0.08 11.74 -20.75
CA LEU A 82 0.47 10.44 -21.13
C LEU A 82 -0.14 9.29 -20.33
N GLY A 83 -0.48 9.55 -19.09
CA GLY A 83 -0.95 8.57 -18.11
C GLY A 83 0.18 8.07 -17.19
N ALA A 84 -0.05 8.11 -15.89
CA ALA A 84 0.90 7.59 -14.91
C ALA A 84 1.23 6.12 -15.16
N ASN A 85 0.25 5.31 -15.54
CA ASN A 85 0.43 3.90 -15.90
C ASN A 85 1.35 3.72 -17.13
N ALA A 86 1.24 4.56 -18.16
CA ALA A 86 2.14 4.51 -19.32
C ALA A 86 3.58 4.88 -18.93
N ILE A 87 3.75 5.98 -18.18
CA ILE A 87 5.06 6.46 -17.73
C ILE A 87 5.73 5.42 -16.84
N LEU A 88 5.03 4.90 -15.84
CA LEU A 88 5.58 3.94 -14.89
C LEU A 88 5.94 2.60 -15.55
N ALA A 89 5.10 2.11 -16.49
CA ALA A 89 5.40 0.88 -17.21
C ALA A 89 6.73 0.98 -17.98
N VAL A 90 6.99 2.12 -18.63
CA VAL A 90 8.24 2.33 -19.38
C VAL A 90 9.42 2.54 -18.44
N SER A 91 9.26 3.31 -17.36
CA SER A 91 10.30 3.49 -16.34
C SER A 91 10.78 2.16 -15.76
N ILE A 92 9.84 1.29 -15.33
CA ILE A 92 10.16 -0.07 -14.84
C ILE A 92 10.86 -0.89 -15.93
N ALA A 93 10.37 -0.85 -17.18
CA ALA A 93 10.94 -1.62 -18.27
C ALA A 93 12.36 -1.19 -18.59
N CYS A 94 12.66 0.12 -18.59
CA CYS A 94 14.02 0.65 -18.79
C CYS A 94 14.97 0.21 -17.67
N ALA A 95 14.55 0.35 -16.41
CA ALA A 95 15.36 -0.06 -15.26
C ALA A 95 15.68 -1.57 -15.29
N ARG A 96 14.71 -2.40 -15.66
CA ARG A 96 14.92 -3.85 -15.82
C ARG A 96 15.84 -4.18 -17.00
N ALA A 97 15.68 -3.50 -18.15
CA ALA A 97 16.55 -3.69 -19.30
C ALA A 97 18.00 -3.34 -18.94
N ALA A 98 18.24 -2.20 -18.29
CA ALA A 98 19.55 -1.79 -17.83
C ALA A 98 20.17 -2.77 -16.83
N ALA A 99 19.42 -3.22 -15.83
CA ALA A 99 19.88 -4.20 -14.87
C ALA A 99 20.26 -5.54 -15.55
N ASN A 100 19.44 -6.00 -16.51
CA ASN A 100 19.71 -7.22 -17.28
C ASN A 100 20.97 -7.07 -18.15
N ALA A 101 21.14 -5.95 -18.85
CA ALA A 101 22.34 -5.69 -19.65
C ALA A 101 23.63 -5.65 -18.81
N LEU A 102 23.55 -5.09 -17.61
CA LEU A 102 24.64 -5.06 -16.64
C LEU A 102 24.84 -6.39 -15.90
N GLN A 103 23.95 -7.37 -16.10
CA GLN A 103 23.96 -8.69 -15.42
C GLN A 103 23.95 -8.56 -13.89
N ILE A 104 23.23 -7.56 -13.37
CA ILE A 104 23.05 -7.37 -11.92
C ILE A 104 21.55 -7.43 -11.54
N PRO A 105 21.20 -7.89 -10.33
CA PRO A 105 19.83 -7.87 -9.87
C PRO A 105 19.25 -6.45 -9.83
N LEU A 106 17.96 -6.29 -10.15
CA LEU A 106 17.30 -4.98 -10.18
C LEU A 106 17.45 -4.22 -8.87
N TYR A 107 17.32 -4.90 -7.72
CA TYR A 107 17.47 -4.24 -6.41
C TYR A 107 18.86 -3.61 -6.22
N ARG A 108 19.92 -4.22 -6.78
CA ARG A 108 21.28 -3.65 -6.76
C ARG A 108 21.45 -2.51 -7.75
N PHE A 109 20.81 -2.61 -8.90
CA PHE A 109 20.82 -1.53 -9.90
C PHE A 109 20.17 -0.25 -9.31
N LEU A 110 19.03 -0.39 -8.61
CA LEU A 110 18.31 0.74 -8.05
C LEU A 110 18.92 1.23 -6.72
N GLY A 111 19.29 0.33 -5.84
CA GLY A 111 19.69 0.64 -4.46
C GLY A 111 21.21 0.65 -4.21
N GLY A 112 22.02 0.27 -5.21
CA GLY A 112 23.47 0.22 -5.10
C GLY A 112 23.99 -0.99 -4.29
N ALA A 113 25.29 -0.96 -3.98
CA ALA A 113 25.99 -2.09 -3.34
C ALA A 113 25.45 -2.44 -1.94
N SER A 114 24.89 -1.48 -1.22
CA SER A 114 24.39 -1.63 0.16
C SER A 114 22.97 -2.16 0.26
N SER A 115 22.23 -2.28 -0.84
CA SER A 115 20.85 -2.75 -0.82
C SER A 115 20.76 -4.27 -0.73
N ASN A 116 20.94 -4.79 0.48
CA ASN A 116 20.93 -6.22 0.77
C ASN A 116 20.15 -6.56 2.05
N VAL A 117 19.38 -5.61 2.58
CA VAL A 117 18.57 -5.80 3.79
C VAL A 117 17.09 -5.85 3.40
N LEU A 118 16.43 -6.95 3.75
CA LEU A 118 14.98 -7.07 3.63
C LEU A 118 14.30 -6.45 4.86
N PRO A 119 13.17 -5.76 4.69
CA PRO A 119 12.39 -5.26 5.82
C PRO A 119 11.71 -6.42 6.57
N VAL A 120 11.26 -6.16 7.79
CA VAL A 120 10.30 -7.04 8.46
C VAL A 120 9.02 -7.08 7.62
N PRO A 121 8.50 -8.26 7.25
CA PRO A 121 7.27 -8.32 6.47
C PRO A 121 6.08 -7.80 7.26
N MET A 122 5.18 -7.08 6.59
CA MET A 122 3.87 -6.67 7.08
C MET A 122 2.83 -7.48 6.30
N MET A 123 2.26 -8.51 6.93
CA MET A 123 1.29 -9.38 6.26
C MET A 123 -0.13 -8.97 6.64
N ASN A 124 -0.90 -8.53 5.65
CA ASN A 124 -2.32 -8.25 5.81
C ASN A 124 -3.09 -9.58 5.99
N ILE A 125 -3.80 -9.74 7.10
CA ILE A 125 -4.51 -10.99 7.44
C ILE A 125 -5.98 -10.80 7.74
N LEU A 126 -6.45 -9.55 7.96
CA LEU A 126 -7.85 -9.22 8.13
C LEU A 126 -8.16 -7.88 7.48
N ASN A 127 -9.25 -7.83 6.72
CA ASN A 127 -9.69 -6.64 5.99
C ASN A 127 -11.03 -6.12 6.50
N GLY A 128 -11.19 -4.80 6.41
CA GLY A 128 -12.42 -4.05 6.59
C GLY A 128 -12.52 -2.88 5.63
N GLY A 129 -13.11 -1.79 6.06
CA GLY A 129 -13.21 -0.54 5.31
C GLY A 129 -13.85 -0.70 3.94
N ALA A 130 -13.27 -0.02 2.93
CA ALA A 130 -13.71 -0.11 1.54
C ALA A 130 -13.34 -1.45 0.86
N HIS A 131 -12.36 -2.17 1.40
CA HIS A 131 -11.84 -3.43 0.83
C HIS A 131 -12.65 -4.67 1.24
N ALA A 132 -13.68 -4.52 2.06
CA ALA A 132 -14.54 -5.62 2.50
C ALA A 132 -15.99 -5.21 2.71
N SER A 133 -16.91 -6.09 2.32
CA SER A 133 -18.35 -5.92 2.56
C SER A 133 -18.75 -6.46 3.94
N ASN A 134 -18.05 -6.04 5.00
CA ASN A 134 -18.27 -6.45 6.37
C ASN A 134 -18.53 -5.25 7.30
N THR A 135 -18.47 -5.47 8.61
CA THR A 135 -18.83 -4.49 9.66
C THR A 135 -17.63 -3.81 10.29
N VAL A 136 -16.41 -4.03 9.80
CA VAL A 136 -15.14 -3.50 10.34
C VAL A 136 -14.80 -2.19 9.63
N ASP A 137 -14.45 -1.14 10.37
CA ASP A 137 -14.18 0.19 9.83
C ASP A 137 -12.72 0.34 9.31
N VAL A 138 -11.73 -0.16 10.05
CA VAL A 138 -10.31 -0.15 9.67
C VAL A 138 -10.09 -1.04 8.45
N GLN A 139 -9.35 -0.54 7.47
CA GLN A 139 -9.20 -1.18 6.15
C GLN A 139 -8.32 -2.42 6.19
N GLU A 140 -7.19 -2.36 6.92
CA GLU A 140 -6.24 -3.46 7.00
C GLU A 140 -5.73 -3.68 8.41
N PHE A 141 -5.61 -4.95 8.77
CA PHE A 141 -4.90 -5.40 9.97
C PHE A 141 -3.78 -6.33 9.55
N MET A 142 -2.57 -5.92 9.88
CA MET A 142 -1.34 -6.60 9.49
C MET A 142 -0.60 -7.14 10.71
N ILE A 143 0.11 -8.25 10.54
CA ILE A 143 1.04 -8.80 11.52
C ILE A 143 2.47 -8.62 11.07
N MET A 144 3.37 -8.32 12.01
CA MET A 144 4.79 -8.10 11.81
C MET A 144 5.58 -9.05 12.70
N PRO A 145 6.32 -10.04 12.15
CA PRO A 145 7.07 -11.05 12.92
C PRO A 145 8.42 -10.51 13.39
N VAL A 146 8.42 -9.53 14.29
CA VAL A 146 9.62 -8.82 14.74
C VAL A 146 10.60 -9.69 15.52
N GLY A 147 10.15 -10.83 16.09
CA GLY A 147 10.99 -11.79 16.78
C GLY A 147 11.67 -12.80 15.86
N ALA A 148 11.32 -12.86 14.57
CA ALA A 148 11.90 -13.79 13.62
C ALA A 148 13.34 -13.40 13.28
N LYS A 149 14.24 -14.39 13.16
CA LYS A 149 15.67 -14.16 12.91
C LYS A 149 15.97 -13.67 11.49
N ASP A 150 15.11 -13.99 10.53
CA ASP A 150 15.25 -13.61 9.13
C ASP A 150 13.88 -13.54 8.43
N PHE A 151 13.87 -12.99 7.20
CA PHE A 151 12.65 -12.82 6.42
C PHE A 151 11.93 -14.14 6.10
N HIS A 152 12.69 -15.20 5.79
CA HIS A 152 12.14 -16.51 5.46
C HIS A 152 11.38 -17.11 6.66
N GLU A 153 11.97 -17.05 7.85
CA GLU A 153 11.31 -17.50 9.07
C GLU A 153 10.11 -16.62 9.41
N GLY A 154 10.23 -15.29 9.26
CA GLY A 154 9.13 -14.36 9.48
C GLY A 154 7.94 -14.65 8.58
N LEU A 155 8.15 -14.92 7.29
CA LEU A 155 7.09 -15.28 6.37
C LEU A 155 6.42 -16.61 6.74
N ARG A 156 7.19 -17.61 7.18
CA ARG A 156 6.65 -18.87 7.69
C ARG A 156 5.75 -18.62 8.91
N TRP A 157 6.21 -17.86 9.90
CA TRP A 157 5.44 -17.51 11.09
C TRP A 157 4.13 -16.80 10.72
N CYS A 158 4.18 -15.82 9.82
CA CYS A 158 2.98 -15.12 9.34
C CYS A 158 1.97 -16.10 8.73
N THR A 159 2.44 -17.06 7.93
CA THR A 159 1.58 -18.06 7.29
C THR A 159 0.91 -18.96 8.33
N GLU A 160 1.64 -19.38 9.37
CA GLU A 160 1.10 -20.18 10.46
C GLU A 160 0.00 -19.43 11.23
N VAL A 161 0.22 -18.15 11.55
CA VAL A 161 -0.78 -17.29 12.20
C VAL A 161 -2.00 -17.08 11.30
N PHE A 162 -1.80 -16.86 9.99
CA PHE A 162 -2.92 -16.72 9.03
C PHE A 162 -3.82 -17.95 9.02
N HIS A 163 -3.26 -19.15 8.97
CA HIS A 163 -4.04 -20.40 9.02
C HIS A 163 -4.67 -20.66 10.38
N SER A 164 -4.02 -20.25 11.46
CA SER A 164 -4.58 -20.30 12.81
C SER A 164 -5.81 -19.39 12.89
N LEU A 165 -5.73 -18.14 12.39
CA LEU A 165 -6.84 -17.21 12.33
C LEU A 165 -8.02 -17.80 11.54
N ALA A 166 -7.76 -18.44 10.38
CA ALA A 166 -8.80 -19.13 9.62
C ALA A 166 -9.52 -20.20 10.45
N SER A 167 -8.78 -20.96 11.24
CA SER A 167 -9.34 -22.02 12.10
C SER A 167 -10.20 -21.44 13.24
N ILE A 168 -9.74 -20.36 13.86
CA ILE A 168 -10.48 -19.65 14.91
C ILE A 168 -11.78 -19.08 14.35
N LEU A 169 -11.73 -18.37 13.21
CA LEU A 169 -12.91 -17.82 12.55
C LEU A 169 -13.94 -18.91 12.24
N LYS A 170 -13.50 -20.03 11.65
CA LYS A 170 -14.38 -21.19 11.37
C LYS A 170 -14.99 -21.76 12.65
N GLY A 171 -14.20 -21.91 13.72
CA GLY A 171 -14.66 -22.40 15.01
C GLY A 171 -15.71 -21.51 15.66
N LYS A 172 -15.66 -20.20 15.38
CA LYS A 172 -16.65 -19.21 15.85
C LYS A 172 -17.84 -19.06 14.86
N GLY A 173 -17.87 -19.80 13.76
CA GLY A 173 -18.93 -19.69 12.73
C GLY A 173 -18.83 -18.43 11.89
N LEU A 174 -17.68 -17.78 11.85
CA LEU A 174 -17.41 -16.57 11.09
C LEU A 174 -16.89 -16.90 9.67
N ALA A 175 -17.10 -15.97 8.74
CA ALA A 175 -16.65 -16.12 7.36
C ALA A 175 -15.12 -16.11 7.25
N THR A 176 -14.59 -16.94 6.34
CA THR A 176 -13.18 -16.97 5.94
C THR A 176 -12.99 -16.62 4.47
N SER A 177 -13.97 -15.94 3.86
CA SER A 177 -13.77 -15.25 2.59
C SER A 177 -12.81 -14.10 2.80
N VAL A 178 -12.02 -13.79 1.76
CA VAL A 178 -11.02 -12.72 1.82
C VAL A 178 -11.54 -11.44 1.19
N GLY A 179 -11.02 -10.32 1.65
CA GLY A 179 -11.20 -9.01 1.02
C GLY A 179 -10.29 -8.83 -0.20
N ASP A 180 -10.30 -7.64 -0.77
CA ASP A 180 -9.56 -7.32 -2.00
C ASP A 180 -8.03 -7.46 -1.86
N GLU A 181 -7.52 -7.38 -0.64
CA GLU A 181 -6.09 -7.47 -0.34
C GLU A 181 -5.68 -8.77 0.39
N GLY A 182 -6.54 -9.77 0.36
CA GLY A 182 -6.22 -11.14 0.78
C GLY A 182 -6.38 -11.43 2.28
N GLY A 183 -6.69 -10.45 3.13
CA GLY A 183 -7.08 -10.65 4.52
C GLY A 183 -8.50 -11.21 4.63
N PHE A 184 -8.80 -11.96 5.70
CA PHE A 184 -10.16 -12.43 5.97
C PHE A 184 -11.11 -11.26 6.23
N ALA A 185 -12.36 -11.39 5.80
CA ALA A 185 -13.36 -10.34 5.91
C ALA A 185 -14.63 -10.79 6.70
N PRO A 186 -14.50 -11.21 7.97
CA PRO A 186 -15.64 -11.57 8.79
C PRO A 186 -16.45 -10.35 9.20
N ASN A 187 -17.75 -10.57 9.52
CA ASN A 187 -18.53 -9.58 10.27
C ASN A 187 -18.16 -9.65 11.75
N LEU A 188 -17.70 -8.56 12.32
CA LEU A 188 -17.28 -8.44 13.71
C LEU A 188 -18.05 -7.30 14.39
N ALA A 189 -18.08 -7.30 15.72
CA ALA A 189 -18.78 -6.27 16.49
C ALA A 189 -17.99 -4.94 16.52
N SER A 190 -16.67 -4.98 16.31
CA SER A 190 -15.79 -3.78 16.34
C SER A 190 -14.44 -4.06 15.73
N ASP A 191 -13.66 -2.99 15.47
CA ASP A 191 -12.25 -3.08 15.08
C ASP A 191 -11.39 -3.71 16.20
N GLU A 192 -11.75 -3.49 17.47
CA GLU A 192 -11.05 -4.11 18.59
C GLU A 192 -11.22 -5.63 18.59
N GLU A 193 -12.41 -6.16 18.24
CA GLU A 193 -12.61 -7.61 18.11
C GLU A 193 -11.71 -8.21 17.03
N ALA A 194 -11.45 -7.47 15.93
CA ALA A 194 -10.49 -7.89 14.91
C ALA A 194 -9.09 -8.03 15.50
N ILE A 195 -8.63 -7.03 16.26
CA ILE A 195 -7.34 -7.07 16.96
C ILE A 195 -7.27 -8.27 17.91
N GLU A 196 -8.29 -8.48 18.71
CA GLU A 196 -8.32 -9.57 19.71
C GLU A 196 -8.27 -10.95 19.05
N LEU A 197 -8.97 -11.15 17.93
CA LEU A 197 -8.91 -12.40 17.16
C LEU A 197 -7.52 -12.66 16.57
N ILE A 198 -6.84 -11.61 16.11
CA ILE A 198 -5.46 -11.72 15.60
C ILE A 198 -4.52 -12.09 16.75
N LEU A 199 -4.66 -11.48 17.92
CA LEU A 199 -3.84 -11.82 19.09
C LEU A 199 -4.10 -13.25 19.55
N GLU A 200 -5.36 -13.71 19.54
CA GLU A 200 -5.73 -15.11 19.80
C GLU A 200 -5.04 -16.06 18.81
N ALA A 201 -4.99 -15.70 17.52
CA ALA A 201 -4.34 -16.49 16.48
C ALA A 201 -2.81 -16.57 16.66
N ILE A 202 -2.17 -15.46 17.03
CA ILE A 202 -0.73 -15.42 17.34
C ILE A 202 -0.42 -16.35 18.51
N GLN A 203 -1.18 -16.28 19.59
CA GLN A 203 -0.99 -17.14 20.78
C GLN A 203 -1.29 -18.61 20.48
N ALA A 204 -2.34 -18.91 19.73
CA ALA A 204 -2.70 -20.27 19.32
C ALA A 204 -1.63 -20.91 18.41
N SER A 205 -0.84 -20.09 17.70
CA SER A 205 0.31 -20.52 16.90
C SER A 205 1.59 -20.72 17.74
N GLY A 206 1.55 -20.46 19.05
CA GLY A 206 2.67 -20.60 19.97
C GLY A 206 3.61 -19.39 20.03
N PHE A 207 3.20 -18.25 19.47
CA PHE A 207 3.97 -17.01 19.49
C PHE A 207 3.44 -16.02 20.53
N GLN A 208 4.27 -15.07 20.91
CA GLN A 208 3.98 -14.09 21.95
C GLN A 208 3.73 -12.70 21.37
N PRO A 209 2.47 -12.15 21.50
CA PRO A 209 2.18 -10.77 21.11
C PRO A 209 3.09 -9.77 21.86
N GLY A 210 3.56 -8.76 21.14
CA GLY A 210 4.46 -7.74 21.66
C GLY A 210 5.94 -8.11 21.68
N THR A 211 6.28 -9.40 21.54
CA THR A 211 7.65 -9.90 21.51
C THR A 211 8.00 -10.57 20.17
N ASP A 212 7.21 -11.57 19.78
CA ASP A 212 7.42 -12.27 18.52
C ASP A 212 6.71 -11.53 17.38
N PHE A 213 5.50 -11.01 17.66
CA PHE A 213 4.69 -10.26 16.74
C PHE A 213 4.24 -8.92 17.32
N VAL A 214 4.26 -7.91 16.48
CA VAL A 214 3.52 -6.66 16.69
C VAL A 214 2.51 -6.48 15.57
N LEU A 215 1.58 -5.53 15.74
CA LEU A 215 0.51 -5.26 14.79
C LEU A 215 0.80 -3.98 14.00
N ALA A 216 0.33 -3.95 12.77
CA ALA A 216 0.21 -2.74 11.98
C ALA A 216 -1.23 -2.63 11.45
N MET A 217 -1.69 -1.42 11.24
CA MET A 217 -3.01 -1.13 10.71
C MET A 217 -2.92 -0.09 9.61
N ASP A 218 -3.79 -0.22 8.61
CA ASP A 218 -4.13 0.87 7.69
C ASP A 218 -5.58 1.28 7.97
N ALA A 219 -5.74 2.51 8.41
CA ALA A 219 -7.06 3.05 8.73
C ALA A 219 -7.78 3.57 7.49
N ALA A 220 -7.06 4.03 6.47
CA ALA A 220 -7.59 4.72 5.30
C ALA A 220 -8.62 5.80 5.69
N SER A 221 -8.27 6.62 6.70
CA SER A 221 -9.22 7.54 7.38
C SER A 221 -9.79 8.64 6.47
N ARG A 222 -9.25 8.81 5.28
CA ARG A 222 -9.84 9.62 4.23
C ARG A 222 -11.30 9.21 3.94
N GLU A 223 -11.57 7.90 3.91
CA GLU A 223 -12.91 7.35 3.66
C GLU A 223 -13.91 7.71 4.79
N TRP A 224 -13.41 8.16 5.94
CA TRP A 224 -14.22 8.55 7.11
C TRP A 224 -14.50 10.05 7.17
N LYS A 225 -13.96 10.84 6.24
CA LYS A 225 -14.12 12.30 6.24
C LYS A 225 -15.56 12.71 6.11
N GLY A 226 -16.08 13.41 7.12
CA GLY A 226 -17.35 14.08 7.13
C GLY A 226 -17.19 15.60 7.15
N ASP A 227 -18.28 16.31 7.37
CA ASP A 227 -18.28 17.78 7.50
C ASP A 227 -17.76 18.17 8.90
N GLY A 228 -16.46 18.51 8.95
CA GLY A 228 -15.76 18.91 10.18
C GLY A 228 -15.48 17.78 11.19
N CYS A 229 -15.70 16.53 10.83
CA CYS A 229 -15.44 15.38 11.70
C CYS A 229 -15.15 14.12 10.88
N TYR A 230 -14.68 13.06 11.54
CA TYR A 230 -14.58 11.72 11.00
C TYR A 230 -15.84 10.92 11.35
N ILE A 231 -16.44 10.24 10.39
CA ILE A 231 -17.61 9.39 10.57
C ILE A 231 -17.25 7.99 10.07
N LEU A 232 -17.09 7.05 10.97
CA LEU A 232 -16.76 5.68 10.62
C LEU A 232 -17.94 5.03 9.88
N PRO A 233 -17.76 4.52 8.66
CA PRO A 233 -18.89 4.17 7.79
C PRO A 233 -19.69 2.95 8.25
N LYS A 234 -19.06 2.04 8.99
CA LYS A 234 -19.70 0.78 9.44
C LYS A 234 -20.32 0.94 10.83
N SER A 235 -19.56 1.45 11.79
CA SER A 235 -20.03 1.63 13.18
C SER A 235 -20.85 2.90 13.40
N GLY A 236 -20.75 3.89 12.50
CA GLY A 236 -21.40 5.19 12.66
C GLY A 236 -20.80 6.07 13.77
N LYS A 237 -19.69 5.66 14.37
CA LYS A 237 -18.98 6.47 15.37
C LYS A 237 -18.48 7.77 14.75
N LYS A 238 -18.52 8.84 15.55
CA LYS A 238 -18.06 10.18 15.12
C LYS A 238 -16.94 10.65 16.02
N PHE A 239 -15.93 11.26 15.38
CA PHE A 239 -14.75 11.80 16.06
C PHE A 239 -14.36 13.15 15.47
N THR A 240 -13.99 14.10 16.30
CA THR A 240 -13.11 15.19 15.88
C THR A 240 -11.69 14.65 15.66
N SER A 241 -10.80 15.38 14.96
CA SER A 241 -9.39 14.99 14.83
C SER A 241 -8.73 14.66 16.17
N LYS A 242 -9.01 15.47 17.20
CA LYS A 242 -8.45 15.27 18.55
C LYS A 242 -8.97 13.99 19.23
N GLU A 243 -10.22 13.68 19.06
CA GLU A 243 -10.83 12.46 19.60
C GLU A 243 -10.34 11.21 18.86
N LEU A 244 -10.18 11.28 17.52
CA LEU A 244 -9.62 10.18 16.75
C LEU A 244 -8.16 9.91 17.13
N ILE A 245 -7.36 10.97 17.34
CA ILE A 245 -5.98 10.84 17.84
C ILE A 245 -5.97 10.22 19.25
N ALA A 246 -6.91 10.58 20.13
CA ALA A 246 -7.02 9.95 21.44
C ALA A 246 -7.38 8.47 21.33
N HIS A 247 -8.30 8.12 20.42
CA HIS A 247 -8.68 6.74 20.14
C HIS A 247 -7.47 5.91 19.67
N TRP A 248 -6.67 6.42 18.72
CA TRP A 248 -5.44 5.74 18.29
C TRP A 248 -4.46 5.55 19.45
N LYS A 249 -4.30 6.56 20.28
CA LYS A 249 -3.44 6.46 21.45
C LYS A 249 -3.89 5.36 22.41
N ASP A 250 -5.19 5.31 22.72
CA ASP A 250 -5.76 4.33 23.64
C ASP A 250 -5.59 2.90 23.09
N LEU A 251 -5.78 2.69 21.77
CA LEU A 251 -5.52 1.41 21.12
C LEU A 251 -4.04 1.00 21.21
N CYS A 252 -3.10 1.92 20.97
CA CYS A 252 -1.67 1.65 21.06
C CYS A 252 -1.18 1.41 22.51
N GLU A 253 -1.90 1.93 23.50
CA GLU A 253 -1.61 1.64 24.92
C GLU A 253 -2.15 0.27 25.36
N LYS A 254 -3.26 -0.17 24.75
CA LYS A 254 -3.93 -1.44 25.07
C LYS A 254 -3.33 -2.63 24.31
N TYR A 255 -2.92 -2.44 23.08
CA TYR A 255 -2.49 -3.50 22.16
C TYR A 255 -1.08 -3.25 21.60
N PRO A 256 -0.34 -4.28 21.19
CA PRO A 256 1.01 -4.14 20.65
C PRO A 256 1.00 -3.60 19.20
N ILE A 257 0.39 -2.44 18.98
CA ILE A 257 0.35 -1.76 17.69
C ILE A 257 1.62 -0.95 17.52
N TYR A 258 2.37 -1.24 16.45
CA TYR A 258 3.64 -0.60 16.14
C TYR A 258 3.56 0.39 14.98
N SER A 259 2.61 0.20 14.06
CA SER A 259 2.45 1.04 12.88
C SER A 259 0.99 1.36 12.63
N ILE A 260 0.71 2.63 12.29
CA ILE A 260 -0.60 3.07 11.80
C ILE A 260 -0.39 3.87 10.52
N GLU A 261 -1.05 3.42 9.46
CA GLU A 261 -1.08 4.05 8.16
C GLU A 261 -2.38 4.85 8.00
N ASP A 262 -2.26 6.01 7.37
CA ASP A 262 -3.36 6.93 7.06
C ASP A 262 -4.37 7.11 8.20
N ALA A 263 -3.81 7.34 9.39
CA ALA A 263 -4.56 7.48 10.65
C ALA A 263 -5.50 8.70 10.66
N LEU A 264 -5.32 9.66 9.76
CA LEU A 264 -6.11 10.87 9.57
C LEU A 264 -6.27 11.17 8.07
N ASP A 265 -7.24 12.03 7.73
CA ASP A 265 -7.45 12.53 6.37
C ASP A 265 -6.20 13.19 5.79
N GLU A 266 -5.99 13.07 4.50
CA GLU A 266 -4.84 13.58 3.75
C GLU A 266 -4.69 15.11 3.79
N GLU A 267 -5.73 15.85 4.16
CA GLU A 267 -5.72 17.30 4.31
C GLU A 267 -5.74 17.78 5.77
N ASP A 268 -5.77 16.87 6.75
CA ASP A 268 -5.76 17.22 8.18
C ASP A 268 -4.32 17.41 8.71
N TRP A 269 -3.56 18.33 8.12
CA TRP A 269 -2.15 18.59 8.46
C TRP A 269 -1.94 18.97 9.92
N GLU A 270 -2.89 19.71 10.53
CA GLU A 270 -2.81 20.07 11.96
C GLU A 270 -3.02 18.83 12.84
N GLY A 271 -3.95 17.97 12.47
CA GLY A 271 -4.16 16.68 13.11
C GLY A 271 -2.92 15.78 12.99
N TRP A 272 -2.35 15.64 11.79
CA TRP A 272 -1.11 14.88 11.56
C TRP A 272 0.05 15.36 12.41
N LYS A 273 0.22 16.68 12.51
CA LYS A 273 1.25 17.26 13.42
C LYS A 273 0.99 16.85 14.86
N LEU A 274 -0.23 16.98 15.35
CA LEU A 274 -0.60 16.61 16.72
C LEU A 274 -0.44 15.11 16.97
N LEU A 275 -0.82 14.26 16.02
CA LEU A 275 -0.63 12.82 16.07
C LEU A 275 0.85 12.45 16.18
N THR A 276 1.68 13.07 15.33
CA THR A 276 3.14 12.88 15.34
C THR A 276 3.76 13.29 16.66
N ASP A 277 3.36 14.43 17.20
CA ASP A 277 3.85 14.92 18.52
C ASP A 277 3.48 13.93 19.66
N ARG A 278 2.33 13.26 19.57
CA ARG A 278 1.83 12.34 20.62
C ARG A 278 2.33 10.91 20.47
N LEU A 279 2.34 10.36 19.27
CA LEU A 279 2.59 8.94 19.03
C LEU A 279 3.90 8.65 18.25
N GLY A 280 4.40 9.58 17.46
CA GLY A 280 5.48 9.33 16.50
C GLY A 280 6.84 8.91 17.11
N LYS A 281 7.01 8.99 18.43
CA LYS A 281 8.19 8.44 19.13
C LYS A 281 8.06 6.95 19.47
N LYS A 282 6.85 6.39 19.44
CA LYS A 282 6.55 5.02 19.86
C LYS A 282 5.92 4.19 18.76
N VAL A 283 5.22 4.83 17.84
CA VAL A 283 4.46 4.21 16.75
C VAL A 283 4.98 4.75 15.43
N GLN A 284 5.21 3.89 14.47
CA GLN A 284 5.49 4.27 13.10
C GLN A 284 4.21 4.86 12.48
N LEU A 285 4.29 6.08 12.00
CA LEU A 285 3.19 6.73 11.27
C LEU A 285 3.51 6.69 9.78
N VAL A 286 2.60 6.14 9.00
CA VAL A 286 2.75 5.94 7.55
C VAL A 286 1.70 6.78 6.84
N GLY A 287 2.07 7.33 5.69
CA GLY A 287 1.16 8.07 4.82
C GLY A 287 1.26 7.53 3.40
N ASP A 288 0.28 6.72 2.97
CA ASP A 288 0.10 6.35 1.57
C ASP A 288 -0.85 7.34 0.88
N ASP A 289 -2.11 7.41 1.28
CA ASP A 289 -3.06 8.43 0.78
C ASP A 289 -2.57 9.86 1.06
N LEU A 290 -1.89 10.06 2.20
CA LEU A 290 -1.33 11.35 2.58
C LEU A 290 -0.31 11.88 1.56
N PHE A 291 0.59 11.04 1.07
CA PHE A 291 1.70 11.45 0.21
C PHE A 291 1.53 11.06 -1.26
N VAL A 292 0.84 9.97 -1.56
CA VAL A 292 0.52 9.46 -2.91
C VAL A 292 1.71 9.48 -3.88
N THR A 293 2.93 9.24 -3.38
CA THR A 293 4.18 9.37 -4.15
C THR A 293 4.34 10.75 -4.83
N ASN A 294 3.66 11.77 -4.31
CA ASN A 294 3.71 13.12 -4.81
C ASN A 294 4.80 13.91 -4.09
N THR A 295 5.92 14.18 -4.78
CA THR A 295 7.08 14.87 -4.22
C THR A 295 6.82 16.30 -3.73
N GLN A 296 5.68 16.90 -4.08
CA GLN A 296 5.27 18.21 -3.54
C GLN A 296 4.57 18.08 -2.18
N ARG A 297 4.08 16.89 -1.84
CA ARG A 297 3.46 16.60 -0.55
C ARG A 297 4.47 16.06 0.47
N LEU A 298 5.53 15.38 -0.01
CA LEU A 298 6.69 14.95 0.77
C LEU A 298 7.61 16.12 1.14
#